data_f60e48fc61bdae58da56b92c408030f3
#
_entry.id   f60e48fc61bdae58da56b92c408030f3
#
_cell.length_a   1.000
_cell.length_b   1.000
_cell.length_c   1.000
_cell.angle_alpha   90.00
_cell.angle_beta   90.00
_cell.angle_gamma   90.00
#
_symmetry.space_group_name_H-M   'P 1'
#
loop_
_entity.id
_entity.type
_entity.pdbx_description
1 polymer ?
#
loop_
_entity_poly.entity_id
_entity_poly.type
_entity_poly.pdbx_seq_one_letter_code
_entity_poly.pdbx_strand_id
1 'polypeptide(L)'
;MDSSNTTPELILHRGLFTTLDRANPTASAVAITDGKFSAVGRDNDVMKLAGKETKVIDLKGRRVLPGLIDNHLHIIRGGLNFNMELRWDGVRSLADAMAMLKRQVAITPPPQWVRVVGGFTEHQFAEKRLPTIEELNAVAPDTPVFLLHLYDRALLNGAALRAVGYAKDTPDPAAGEIVRDGRGNLTGLLLAKPNAGILYATLAKGPACVKTPNLVFSLGVRGDRDEAFC
;
A
#
# COMPACT_ATOMS: atom_id res chain seq x y z
N MET A 1 46.71 -6.84 -1.19
CA MET A 1 45.47 -6.09 -1.05
C MET A 1 45.87 -4.63 -0.96
N ASP A 2 45.79 -3.97 -2.09
CA ASP A 2 46.26 -2.59 -2.24
C ASP A 2 45.30 -1.64 -1.54
N SER A 3 45.66 -1.16 -0.37
CA SER A 3 44.94 -0.08 0.28
C SER A 3 45.34 1.24 -0.43
N SER A 4 44.79 1.47 -1.61
CA SER A 4 44.85 2.78 -2.22
C SER A 4 44.19 3.77 -1.24
N ASN A 5 45.00 4.65 -0.70
CA ASN A 5 44.60 5.76 0.19
C ASN A 5 43.78 6.77 -0.65
N THR A 6 42.61 6.34 -1.11
CA THR A 6 41.74 7.18 -1.94
C THR A 6 41.02 8.16 -1.04
N THR A 7 41.35 9.43 -1.28
CA THR A 7 40.70 10.58 -0.63
C THR A 7 39.19 10.51 -0.84
N PRO A 8 38.37 10.64 0.20
CA PRO A 8 36.91 10.56 0.05
C PRO A 8 36.38 11.71 -0.82
N GLU A 9 35.37 11.39 -1.64
CA GLU A 9 34.64 12.36 -2.47
C GLU A 9 33.75 13.26 -1.64
N LEU A 10 33.19 12.69 -0.55
CA LEU A 10 32.22 13.36 0.29
C LEU A 10 32.46 13.03 1.76
N ILE A 11 32.43 14.05 2.60
CA ILE A 11 32.36 13.93 4.04
C ILE A 11 31.12 14.65 4.55
N LEU A 12 30.32 13.95 5.34
CA LEU A 12 29.22 14.51 6.13
C LEU A 12 29.70 14.58 7.58
N HIS A 13 29.60 15.74 8.24
CA HIS A 13 30.07 15.93 9.60
C HIS A 13 29.06 16.72 10.47
N ARG A 14 29.29 16.75 11.79
CA ARG A 14 28.40 17.38 12.75
C ARG A 14 26.96 16.89 12.67
N GLY A 15 26.79 15.59 12.38
CA GLY A 15 25.51 14.90 12.35
C GLY A 15 25.25 14.04 13.60
N LEU A 16 24.00 13.62 13.75
CA LEU A 16 23.61 12.61 14.75
C LEU A 16 23.28 11.31 13.98
N PHE A 17 24.33 10.56 13.67
CA PHE A 17 24.19 9.31 12.91
C PHE A 17 23.74 8.17 13.82
N THR A 18 22.72 7.44 13.42
CA THR A 18 22.36 6.14 13.93
C THR A 18 22.82 5.09 12.93
N THR A 19 23.83 4.31 13.29
CA THR A 19 24.54 3.44 12.34
C THR A 19 23.86 2.08 12.14
N LEU A 20 23.01 1.66 13.09
CA LEU A 20 22.46 0.31 13.24
C LEU A 20 23.52 -0.78 13.47
N ASP A 21 24.80 -0.42 13.57
CA ASP A 21 25.87 -1.30 14.05
C ASP A 21 25.84 -1.37 15.58
N ARG A 22 25.67 -2.57 16.13
CA ARG A 22 25.59 -2.77 17.59
C ARG A 22 26.90 -2.44 18.30
N ALA A 23 28.04 -2.58 17.62
CA ALA A 23 29.34 -2.28 18.18
C ALA A 23 29.61 -0.76 18.23
N ASN A 24 29.08 -0.02 17.23
CA ASN A 24 29.25 1.42 17.06
C ASN A 24 27.92 2.09 16.74
N PRO A 25 26.95 2.14 17.66
CA PRO A 25 25.57 2.52 17.36
C PRO A 25 25.38 3.98 16.94
N THR A 26 26.37 4.83 17.21
CA THR A 26 26.31 6.26 16.89
C THR A 26 27.61 6.77 16.30
N ALA A 27 27.53 7.74 15.41
CA ALA A 27 28.67 8.49 14.87
C ALA A 27 28.29 9.97 14.71
N SER A 28 29.30 10.84 14.52
CA SER A 28 29.06 12.25 14.18
C SER A 28 29.48 12.60 12.76
N ALA A 29 30.27 11.75 12.10
CA ALA A 29 30.71 11.95 10.73
C ALA A 29 30.83 10.63 9.95
N VAL A 30 30.74 10.75 8.62
CA VAL A 30 31.03 9.69 7.65
C VAL A 30 31.81 10.21 6.48
N ALA A 31 32.69 9.38 5.92
CA ALA A 31 33.37 9.61 4.66
C ALA A 31 32.87 8.61 3.62
N ILE A 32 32.72 9.06 2.38
CA ILE A 32 32.23 8.29 1.24
C ILE A 32 33.26 8.34 0.11
N THR A 33 33.58 7.15 -0.42
CA THR A 33 34.47 6.94 -1.54
C THR A 33 33.84 5.90 -2.47
N ASP A 34 33.74 6.17 -3.76
CA ASP A 34 33.13 5.26 -4.76
C ASP A 34 31.72 4.79 -4.33
N GLY A 35 30.91 5.70 -3.78
CA GLY A 35 29.55 5.42 -3.32
C GLY A 35 29.45 4.52 -2.08
N LYS A 36 30.58 4.26 -1.38
CA LYS A 36 30.64 3.40 -0.18
C LYS A 36 31.13 4.20 1.02
N PHE A 37 30.72 3.80 2.22
CA PHE A 37 31.29 4.36 3.45
C PHE A 37 32.74 3.89 3.58
N SER A 38 33.70 4.81 3.47
CA SER A 38 35.13 4.54 3.68
C SER A 38 35.55 4.80 5.13
N ALA A 39 34.81 5.63 5.87
CA ALA A 39 34.94 5.81 7.30
C ALA A 39 33.62 6.21 7.95
N VAL A 40 33.38 5.73 9.17
CA VAL A 40 32.26 6.10 10.03
C VAL A 40 32.81 6.34 11.44
N GLY A 41 32.60 7.50 12.02
CA GLY A 41 33.17 7.79 13.33
C GLY A 41 32.91 9.21 13.85
N ARG A 42 33.88 9.75 14.56
CA ARG A 42 33.80 11.10 15.13
C ARG A 42 34.27 12.13 14.11
N ASP A 43 33.73 13.35 14.19
CA ASP A 43 34.12 14.48 13.33
C ASP A 43 35.67 14.64 13.20
N ASN A 44 36.35 14.68 14.35
CA ASN A 44 37.79 14.91 14.40
C ASN A 44 38.61 13.83 13.69
N ASP A 45 38.09 12.60 13.59
CA ASP A 45 38.83 11.50 12.97
C ASP A 45 38.51 11.44 11.47
N VAL A 46 37.25 11.58 11.11
CA VAL A 46 36.79 11.50 9.71
C VAL A 46 37.25 12.73 8.92
N MET A 47 37.26 13.92 9.52
CA MET A 47 37.70 15.16 8.86
C MET A 47 39.20 15.16 8.48
N LYS A 48 40.02 14.34 9.13
CA LYS A 48 41.45 14.17 8.74
C LYS A 48 41.63 13.52 7.37
N LEU A 49 40.61 12.85 6.87
CA LEU A 49 40.64 12.18 5.57
C LEU A 49 40.30 13.13 4.40
N ALA A 50 39.86 14.34 4.70
CA ALA A 50 39.50 15.31 3.69
C ALA A 50 40.72 15.75 2.85
N GLY A 51 40.57 15.67 1.54
CA GLY A 51 41.53 16.22 0.57
C GLY A 51 41.01 17.51 -0.08
N LYS A 52 41.79 18.03 -1.02
CA LYS A 52 41.45 19.30 -1.72
C LYS A 52 40.13 19.21 -2.49
N GLU A 53 39.80 18.05 -3.05
CA GLU A 53 38.60 17.81 -3.87
C GLU A 53 37.44 17.22 -3.05
N THR A 54 37.64 16.94 -1.76
CA THR A 54 36.58 16.38 -0.90
C THR A 54 35.48 17.42 -0.68
N LYS A 55 34.26 17.08 -1.05
CA LYS A 55 33.08 17.86 -0.69
C LYS A 55 32.77 17.64 0.78
N VAL A 56 32.76 18.70 1.58
CA VAL A 56 32.43 18.63 3.01
C VAL A 56 31.09 19.30 3.26
N ILE A 57 30.17 18.57 3.93
CA ILE A 57 28.83 19.06 4.26
C ILE A 57 28.63 19.06 5.78
N ASP A 58 28.39 20.24 6.34
CA ASP A 58 28.01 20.41 7.74
C ASP A 58 26.52 20.10 7.92
N LEU A 59 26.20 19.06 8.67
CA LEU A 59 24.83 18.64 8.93
C LEU A 59 24.11 19.45 10.04
N LYS A 60 24.85 20.31 10.74
CA LYS A 60 24.28 21.21 11.78
C LYS A 60 23.44 20.48 12.82
N GLY A 61 23.87 19.30 13.28
CA GLY A 61 23.20 18.49 14.26
C GLY A 61 22.00 17.70 13.74
N ARG A 62 21.76 17.64 12.44
CA ARG A 62 20.66 16.84 11.88
C ARG A 62 20.87 15.36 12.13
N ARG A 63 19.76 14.66 12.39
CA ARG A 63 19.77 13.20 12.49
C ARG A 63 19.91 12.56 11.12
N VAL A 64 20.76 11.53 11.06
CA VAL A 64 21.00 10.73 9.87
C VAL A 64 20.72 9.27 10.20
N LEU A 65 19.95 8.62 9.35
CA LEU A 65 19.61 7.22 9.43
C LEU A 65 20.00 6.53 8.13
N PRO A 66 20.30 5.24 8.13
CA PRO A 66 20.35 4.45 6.90
C PRO A 66 19.05 4.57 6.12
N GLY A 67 19.12 4.49 4.79
CA GLY A 67 17.93 4.44 3.95
C GLY A 67 17.03 3.27 4.32
N LEU A 68 15.72 3.48 4.21
CA LEU A 68 14.74 2.43 4.47
C LEU A 68 14.84 1.36 3.37
N ILE A 69 14.93 0.10 3.79
CA ILE A 69 14.90 -1.07 2.90
C ILE A 69 13.64 -1.84 3.24
N ASP A 70 12.66 -1.81 2.34
CA ASP A 70 11.46 -2.63 2.46
C ASP A 70 11.73 -3.99 1.83
N ASN A 71 11.83 -5.02 2.66
CA ASN A 71 12.06 -6.40 2.24
C ASN A 71 10.77 -7.24 2.14
N HIS A 72 9.61 -6.62 2.35
CA HIS A 72 8.31 -7.27 2.22
C HIS A 72 7.30 -6.31 1.58
N LEU A 73 7.30 -6.21 0.26
CA LEU A 73 6.33 -5.38 -0.45
C LEU A 73 5.76 -6.11 -1.67
N HIS A 74 4.53 -5.76 -2.01
CA HIS A 74 3.79 -6.30 -3.15
C HIS A 74 3.68 -5.28 -4.29
N ILE A 75 4.81 -4.71 -4.73
CA ILE A 75 4.82 -3.58 -5.69
C ILE A 75 4.17 -3.94 -7.02
N ILE A 76 4.44 -5.13 -7.56
CA ILE A 76 3.87 -5.58 -8.82
C ILE A 76 2.35 -5.73 -8.67
N ARG A 77 1.91 -6.46 -7.65
CA ARG A 77 0.48 -6.68 -7.38
C ARG A 77 -0.26 -5.37 -7.08
N GLY A 78 0.35 -4.48 -6.30
CA GLY A 78 -0.20 -3.15 -6.02
C GLY A 78 -0.29 -2.28 -7.25
N GLY A 79 0.63 -2.41 -8.21
CA GLY A 79 0.64 -1.65 -9.46
C GLY A 79 -0.33 -2.16 -10.51
N LEU A 80 -0.54 -3.48 -10.60
CA LEU A 80 -1.35 -4.11 -11.65
C LEU A 80 -2.78 -3.55 -11.76
N ASN A 81 -3.42 -3.28 -10.64
CA ASN A 81 -4.81 -2.86 -10.58
C ASN A 81 -4.98 -1.41 -10.09
N PHE A 82 -3.89 -0.68 -9.85
CA PHE A 82 -3.90 0.65 -9.23
C PHE A 82 -4.89 1.61 -9.89
N ASN A 83 -4.92 1.65 -11.24
CA ASN A 83 -5.78 2.55 -12.00
C ASN A 83 -7.24 2.07 -12.10
N MET A 84 -7.53 0.84 -11.70
CA MET A 84 -8.87 0.24 -11.72
C MET A 84 -9.53 0.22 -10.35
N GLU A 85 -8.80 0.64 -9.33
CA GLU A 85 -9.23 0.62 -7.93
C GLU A 85 -9.53 2.02 -7.45
N LEU A 86 -10.67 2.18 -6.77
CA LEU A 86 -10.94 3.39 -6.00
C LEU A 86 -10.13 3.32 -4.69
N ARG A 87 -9.33 4.34 -4.45
CA ARG A 87 -8.46 4.39 -3.28
C ARG A 87 -8.91 5.47 -2.30
N TRP A 88 -9.05 5.08 -1.03
CA TRP A 88 -9.44 5.98 0.05
C TRP A 88 -8.28 6.38 0.96
N ASP A 89 -7.03 6.20 0.50
CA ASP A 89 -5.86 6.63 1.24
C ASP A 89 -5.95 8.12 1.58
N GLY A 90 -5.88 8.45 2.87
CA GLY A 90 -5.94 9.83 3.36
C GLY A 90 -7.32 10.50 3.34
N VAL A 91 -8.39 9.83 2.94
CA VAL A 91 -9.76 10.35 3.00
C VAL A 91 -10.20 10.44 4.46
N ARG A 92 -10.72 11.61 4.89
CA ARG A 92 -10.90 11.90 6.32
C ARG A 92 -12.33 11.72 6.83
N SER A 93 -13.32 11.52 5.96
CA SER A 93 -14.71 11.31 6.36
C SER A 93 -15.40 10.26 5.49
N LEU A 94 -16.45 9.62 6.04
CA LEU A 94 -17.31 8.73 5.24
C LEU A 94 -18.10 9.51 4.19
N ALA A 95 -18.45 10.75 4.46
CA ALA A 95 -19.12 11.61 3.48
C ALA A 95 -18.26 11.81 2.22
N ASP A 96 -16.97 12.10 2.38
CA ASP A 96 -16.04 12.23 1.26
C ASP A 96 -15.82 10.88 0.54
N ALA A 97 -15.68 9.80 1.31
CA ALA A 97 -15.53 8.44 0.76
C ALA A 97 -16.75 8.06 -0.11
N MET A 98 -17.97 8.30 0.38
CA MET A 98 -19.21 8.06 -0.37
C MET A 98 -19.34 8.96 -1.59
N ALA A 99 -18.93 10.22 -1.51
CA ALA A 99 -18.89 11.13 -2.67
C ALA A 99 -17.91 10.64 -3.74
N MET A 100 -16.74 10.12 -3.34
CA MET A 100 -15.78 9.49 -4.27
C MET A 100 -16.37 8.23 -4.90
N LEU A 101 -17.00 7.35 -4.10
CA LEU A 101 -17.66 6.15 -4.58
C LEU A 101 -18.75 6.48 -5.60
N LYS A 102 -19.60 7.47 -5.31
CA LYS A 102 -20.66 7.90 -6.22
C LYS A 102 -20.11 8.37 -7.57
N ARG A 103 -19.02 9.15 -7.58
CA ARG A 103 -18.35 9.56 -8.84
C ARG A 103 -17.79 8.35 -9.60
N GLN A 104 -17.17 7.40 -8.90
CA GLN A 104 -16.64 6.19 -9.54
C GLN A 104 -17.74 5.33 -10.14
N VAL A 105 -18.86 5.14 -9.42
CA VAL A 105 -20.04 4.42 -9.92
C VAL A 105 -20.56 5.01 -11.23
N ALA A 106 -20.63 6.35 -11.31
CA ALA A 106 -21.14 7.05 -12.50
C ALA A 106 -20.32 6.80 -13.76
N ILE A 107 -19.04 6.44 -13.63
CA ILE A 107 -18.15 6.17 -14.78
C ILE A 107 -17.82 4.67 -14.95
N THR A 108 -18.33 3.80 -14.07
CA THR A 108 -18.09 2.35 -14.14
C THR A 108 -19.18 1.69 -14.98
N PRO A 109 -18.87 1.19 -16.18
CA PRO A 109 -19.87 0.58 -17.04
C PRO A 109 -20.23 -0.83 -16.54
N PRO A 110 -21.50 -1.26 -16.69
CA PRO A 110 -21.86 -2.65 -16.48
C PRO A 110 -21.10 -3.59 -17.44
N PRO A 111 -20.72 -4.80 -17.03
CA PRO A 111 -20.95 -5.44 -15.73
C PRO A 111 -19.85 -5.19 -14.69
N GLN A 112 -19.00 -4.17 -14.90
CA GLN A 112 -17.84 -3.91 -14.05
C GLN A 112 -18.22 -3.55 -12.61
N TRP A 113 -17.34 -3.89 -11.67
CA TRP A 113 -17.48 -3.61 -10.25
C TRP A 113 -16.64 -2.40 -9.86
N VAL A 114 -17.09 -1.65 -8.86
CA VAL A 114 -16.20 -0.73 -8.16
C VAL A 114 -15.49 -1.48 -7.04
N ARG A 115 -14.17 -1.51 -7.14
CA ARG A 115 -13.29 -2.11 -6.12
C ARG A 115 -12.66 -0.98 -5.32
N VAL A 116 -12.95 -0.95 -4.01
CA VAL A 116 -12.28 -0.03 -3.09
C VAL A 116 -11.19 -0.81 -2.38
N VAL A 117 -9.95 -0.46 -2.64
CA VAL A 117 -8.77 -1.15 -2.13
C VAL A 117 -7.74 -0.11 -1.67
N GLY A 118 -6.78 -0.52 -0.89
CA GLY A 118 -5.69 0.35 -0.48
C GLY A 118 -5.46 0.36 1.02
N GLY A 119 -4.54 1.21 1.44
CA GLY A 119 -4.07 1.31 2.82
C GLY A 119 -4.96 2.17 3.72
N PHE A 120 -6.27 2.13 3.58
CA PHE A 120 -7.17 2.87 4.46
C PHE A 120 -7.63 2.02 5.66
N THR A 121 -7.98 2.68 6.74
CA THR A 121 -8.64 2.07 7.91
C THR A 121 -9.79 2.95 8.39
N GLU A 122 -10.72 2.35 9.16
CA GLU A 122 -11.81 3.10 9.81
C GLU A 122 -11.31 4.23 10.72
N HIS A 123 -10.09 4.10 11.25
CA HIS A 123 -9.51 5.09 12.16
C HIS A 123 -9.15 6.42 11.50
N GLN A 124 -9.01 6.45 10.17
CA GLN A 124 -8.77 7.71 9.45
C GLN A 124 -10.01 8.56 9.28
N PHE A 125 -11.20 7.93 9.30
CA PHE A 125 -12.47 8.65 9.16
C PHE A 125 -12.85 9.37 10.46
N ALA A 126 -13.48 10.52 10.36
CA ALA A 126 -14.01 11.26 11.51
C ALA A 126 -15.00 10.40 12.32
N GLU A 127 -15.77 9.57 11.62
CA GLU A 127 -16.80 8.69 12.17
C GLU A 127 -16.24 7.44 12.87
N LYS A 128 -14.93 7.14 12.70
CA LYS A 128 -14.20 6.01 13.31
C LYS A 128 -14.87 4.65 13.08
N ARG A 129 -15.48 4.46 11.93
CA ARG A 129 -16.13 3.21 11.52
C ARG A 129 -16.01 2.99 10.01
N LEU A 130 -16.25 1.79 9.56
CA LEU A 130 -16.50 1.49 8.15
C LEU A 130 -17.91 1.97 7.74
N PRO A 131 -18.18 2.16 6.44
CA PRO A 131 -19.54 2.41 5.97
C PRO A 131 -20.46 1.21 6.25
N THR A 132 -21.76 1.44 6.28
CA THR A 132 -22.75 0.38 6.34
C THR A 132 -23.17 -0.06 4.94
N ILE A 133 -23.85 -1.22 4.85
CA ILE A 133 -24.40 -1.69 3.57
C ILE A 133 -25.44 -0.71 3.01
N GLU A 134 -26.21 -0.06 3.88
CA GLU A 134 -27.21 0.94 3.50
C GLU A 134 -26.56 2.18 2.88
N GLU A 135 -25.45 2.66 3.45
CA GLU A 135 -24.69 3.78 2.91
C GLU A 135 -24.09 3.44 1.53
N LEU A 136 -23.57 2.22 1.35
CA LEU A 136 -23.11 1.74 0.05
C LEU A 136 -24.26 1.61 -0.95
N ASN A 137 -25.40 1.05 -0.54
CA ASN A 137 -26.58 0.89 -1.40
C ASN A 137 -27.14 2.24 -1.84
N ALA A 138 -27.11 3.26 -0.98
CA ALA A 138 -27.61 4.59 -1.31
C ALA A 138 -26.82 5.26 -2.45
N VAL A 139 -25.53 4.98 -2.58
CA VAL A 139 -24.69 5.57 -3.62
C VAL A 139 -24.44 4.65 -4.82
N ALA A 140 -24.62 3.35 -4.63
CA ALA A 140 -24.38 2.30 -5.66
C ALA A 140 -25.50 1.22 -5.59
N PRO A 141 -26.76 1.54 -5.93
CA PRO A 141 -27.87 0.58 -5.81
C PRO A 141 -27.73 -0.62 -6.76
N ASP A 142 -27.21 -0.39 -7.96
CA ASP A 142 -27.15 -1.36 -9.05
C ASP A 142 -25.72 -1.79 -9.43
N THR A 143 -24.72 -0.95 -9.14
CA THR A 143 -23.32 -1.26 -9.42
C THR A 143 -22.74 -2.06 -8.25
N PRO A 144 -22.18 -3.27 -8.49
CA PRO A 144 -21.53 -4.03 -7.43
C PRO A 144 -20.31 -3.31 -6.86
N VAL A 145 -20.24 -3.25 -5.55
CA VAL A 145 -19.13 -2.65 -4.80
C VAL A 145 -18.49 -3.72 -3.92
N PHE A 146 -17.16 -3.85 -4.05
CA PHE A 146 -16.32 -4.67 -3.19
C PHE A 146 -15.30 -3.77 -2.48
N LEU A 147 -15.47 -3.61 -1.18
CA LEU A 147 -14.59 -2.80 -0.35
C LEU A 147 -13.68 -3.74 0.45
N LEU A 148 -12.39 -3.76 0.15
CA LEU A 148 -11.39 -4.57 0.87
C LEU A 148 -10.75 -3.76 2.00
N HIS A 149 -10.79 -4.31 3.22
CA HIS A 149 -10.14 -3.73 4.38
C HIS A 149 -9.01 -4.66 4.88
N LEU A 150 -7.77 -4.21 4.71
CA LEU A 150 -6.54 -4.82 5.26
C LEU A 150 -6.40 -6.35 5.13
N TYR A 151 -7.09 -7.01 4.22
CA TYR A 151 -7.13 -8.48 4.05
C TYR A 151 -7.76 -9.27 5.20
N ASP A 152 -8.35 -8.62 6.20
CA ASP A 152 -9.06 -9.27 7.29
C ASP A 152 -10.58 -9.32 7.07
N ARG A 153 -11.10 -8.39 6.28
CA ARG A 153 -12.52 -8.28 5.98
C ARG A 153 -12.79 -7.61 4.63
N ALA A 154 -13.99 -7.83 4.10
CA ALA A 154 -14.52 -7.05 2.99
C ALA A 154 -15.96 -6.66 3.25
N LEU A 155 -16.40 -5.55 2.67
CA LEU A 155 -17.80 -5.12 2.71
C LEU A 155 -18.36 -5.06 1.29
N LEU A 156 -19.50 -5.72 1.09
CA LEU A 156 -20.22 -5.78 -0.16
C LEU A 156 -21.53 -4.98 -0.04
N ASN A 157 -21.90 -4.28 -1.11
CA ASN A 157 -23.25 -3.74 -1.22
C ASN A 157 -24.26 -4.80 -1.68
N GLY A 158 -25.55 -4.48 -1.68
CA GLY A 158 -26.60 -5.40 -2.11
C GLY A 158 -26.43 -5.89 -3.56
N ALA A 159 -25.96 -5.05 -4.46
CA ALA A 159 -25.69 -5.45 -5.85
C ALA A 159 -24.55 -6.48 -5.94
N ALA A 160 -23.48 -6.33 -5.16
CA ALA A 160 -22.39 -7.29 -5.10
C ALA A 160 -22.84 -8.62 -4.48
N LEU A 161 -23.62 -8.59 -3.39
CA LEU A 161 -24.20 -9.80 -2.77
C LEU A 161 -25.03 -10.60 -3.78
N ARG A 162 -25.88 -9.93 -4.55
CA ARG A 162 -26.66 -10.58 -5.62
C ARG A 162 -25.75 -11.17 -6.71
N ALA A 163 -24.75 -10.40 -7.14
CA ALA A 163 -23.83 -10.83 -8.21
C ALA A 163 -23.01 -12.06 -7.83
N VAL A 164 -22.63 -12.21 -6.57
CA VAL A 164 -21.89 -13.41 -6.08
C VAL A 164 -22.80 -14.56 -5.65
N GLY A 165 -24.12 -14.34 -5.62
CA GLY A 165 -25.11 -15.36 -5.23
C GLY A 165 -25.14 -15.61 -3.72
N TYR A 166 -24.77 -14.63 -2.88
CA TYR A 166 -24.92 -14.76 -1.44
C TYR A 166 -26.34 -14.41 -1.01
N ALA A 167 -26.99 -15.34 -0.31
CA ALA A 167 -28.32 -15.23 0.22
C ALA A 167 -28.33 -15.52 1.74
N LYS A 168 -29.46 -15.30 2.37
CA LYS A 168 -29.65 -15.49 3.83
C LYS A 168 -29.24 -16.88 4.31
N ASP A 169 -29.53 -17.90 3.50
CA ASP A 169 -29.27 -19.31 3.76
C ASP A 169 -27.91 -19.80 3.19
N THR A 170 -27.12 -18.95 2.54
CA THR A 170 -25.80 -19.33 2.05
C THR A 170 -24.92 -19.75 3.23
N PRO A 171 -24.37 -20.98 3.26
CA PRO A 171 -23.48 -21.39 4.35
C PRO A 171 -22.17 -20.63 4.35
N ASP A 172 -21.58 -20.46 5.52
CA ASP A 172 -20.26 -19.90 5.64
C ASP A 172 -19.23 -20.84 5.01
N PRO A 173 -18.32 -20.33 4.17
CA PRO A 173 -17.26 -21.14 3.61
C PRO A 173 -16.19 -21.46 4.67
N ALA A 174 -15.43 -22.55 4.46
CA ALA A 174 -14.36 -22.98 5.38
C ALA A 174 -13.29 -21.92 5.67
N ALA A 175 -13.12 -20.96 4.74
CA ALA A 175 -12.10 -19.90 4.84
C ALA A 175 -12.68 -18.54 5.24
N GLY A 176 -13.86 -18.47 5.86
CA GLY A 176 -14.43 -17.20 6.27
C GLY A 176 -15.85 -17.26 6.80
N GLU A 177 -16.38 -16.10 7.12
CA GLU A 177 -17.73 -15.91 7.64
C GLU A 177 -18.47 -14.87 6.81
N ILE A 178 -19.71 -15.17 6.46
CA ILE A 178 -20.67 -14.23 5.86
C ILE A 178 -21.53 -13.67 6.99
N VAL A 179 -21.23 -12.46 7.44
CA VAL A 179 -21.83 -11.90 8.66
C VAL A 179 -23.30 -11.55 8.45
N ARG A 180 -24.13 -11.97 9.42
CA ARG A 180 -25.57 -11.72 9.47
C ARG A 180 -25.94 -10.91 10.70
N ASP A 181 -27.01 -10.14 10.59
CA ASP A 181 -27.62 -9.44 11.72
C ASP A 181 -28.41 -10.42 12.63
N GLY A 182 -28.94 -9.90 13.75
CA GLY A 182 -29.75 -10.69 14.68
C GLY A 182 -31.04 -11.25 14.09
N ARG A 183 -31.44 -10.83 12.88
CA ARG A 183 -32.59 -11.35 12.12
C ARG A 183 -32.17 -12.31 11.00
N GLY A 184 -30.87 -12.57 10.90
CA GLY A 184 -30.27 -13.42 9.87
C GLY A 184 -30.11 -12.75 8.50
N ASN A 185 -30.29 -11.45 8.36
CA ASN A 185 -30.06 -10.75 7.11
C ASN A 185 -28.56 -10.52 6.89
N LEU A 186 -28.13 -10.53 5.63
CA LEU A 186 -26.74 -10.24 5.29
C LEU A 186 -26.40 -8.79 5.59
N THR A 187 -25.31 -8.57 6.32
CA THR A 187 -24.78 -7.21 6.61
C THR A 187 -23.87 -6.69 5.50
N GLY A 188 -23.55 -7.51 4.49
CA GLY A 188 -22.55 -7.23 3.49
C GLY A 188 -21.12 -7.51 3.94
N LEU A 189 -20.89 -7.71 5.24
CA LEU A 189 -19.57 -7.94 5.79
C LEU A 189 -19.13 -9.40 5.62
N LEU A 190 -17.92 -9.60 5.10
CA LEU A 190 -17.20 -10.86 5.04
C LEU A 190 -15.99 -10.80 5.96
N LEU A 191 -15.78 -11.82 6.77
CA LEU A 191 -14.61 -11.95 7.65
C LEU A 191 -13.70 -13.05 7.16
N ALA A 192 -12.41 -12.74 7.03
CA ALA A 192 -11.36 -13.69 6.70
C ALA A 192 -11.00 -14.53 7.94
N LYS A 193 -11.20 -15.84 7.90
CA LYS A 193 -10.90 -16.79 9.00
C LYS A 193 -10.60 -18.17 8.42
N PRO A 194 -9.43 -18.74 8.54
CA PRO A 194 -8.19 -18.19 9.15
C PRO A 194 -7.33 -17.37 8.18
N ASN A 195 -7.77 -17.19 6.95
CA ASN A 195 -7.02 -16.49 5.90
C ASN A 195 -7.96 -15.71 4.96
N ALA A 196 -7.40 -14.96 4.01
CA ALA A 196 -8.17 -14.14 3.08
C ALA A 196 -8.90 -14.93 1.96
N GLY A 197 -9.05 -16.25 2.09
CA GLY A 197 -9.65 -17.12 1.05
C GLY A 197 -11.03 -16.68 0.60
N ILE A 198 -11.95 -16.37 1.55
CA ILE A 198 -13.29 -15.89 1.22
C ILE A 198 -13.25 -14.59 0.42
N LEU A 199 -12.30 -13.68 0.74
CA LEU A 199 -12.22 -12.37 0.09
C LEU A 199 -11.81 -12.53 -1.38
N TYR A 200 -10.79 -13.34 -1.64
CA TYR A 200 -10.33 -13.63 -3.01
C TYR A 200 -11.35 -14.45 -3.80
N ALA A 201 -11.95 -15.48 -3.19
CA ALA A 201 -12.98 -16.28 -3.84
C ALA A 201 -14.21 -15.45 -4.21
N THR A 202 -14.58 -14.48 -3.38
CA THR A 202 -15.67 -13.54 -3.66
C THR A 202 -15.30 -12.60 -4.80
N LEU A 203 -14.10 -12.00 -4.75
CA LEU A 203 -13.61 -11.08 -5.78
C LEU A 203 -13.47 -11.77 -7.15
N ALA A 204 -13.07 -13.04 -7.16
CA ALA A 204 -12.93 -13.83 -8.39
C ALA A 204 -14.28 -14.13 -9.09
N LYS A 205 -15.42 -13.94 -8.42
CA LYS A 205 -16.74 -14.01 -9.04
C LYS A 205 -17.11 -12.74 -9.81
N GLY A 206 -16.39 -11.64 -9.60
CA GLY A 206 -16.55 -10.42 -10.38
C GLY A 206 -16.10 -10.63 -11.83
N PRO A 207 -16.57 -9.77 -12.74
CA PRO A 207 -16.15 -9.85 -14.14
C PRO A 207 -14.65 -9.64 -14.27
N ALA A 208 -14.03 -10.26 -15.27
CA ALA A 208 -12.67 -9.97 -15.65
C ALA A 208 -12.52 -8.48 -16.00
N CYS A 209 -11.37 -7.91 -15.65
CA CYS A 209 -11.09 -6.52 -16.01
C CYS A 209 -11.12 -6.34 -17.54
N VAL A 210 -11.81 -5.31 -18.00
CA VAL A 210 -11.76 -4.96 -19.43
C VAL A 210 -10.36 -4.48 -19.75
N LYS A 211 -9.68 -5.18 -20.66
CA LYS A 211 -8.40 -4.70 -21.20
C LYS A 211 -8.65 -3.35 -21.88
N THR A 212 -8.21 -2.27 -21.26
CA THR A 212 -8.11 -0.98 -21.95
C THR A 212 -6.87 -1.03 -22.82
N PRO A 213 -6.98 -0.90 -24.16
CA PRO A 213 -5.86 -1.11 -25.07
C PRO A 213 -4.66 -0.18 -24.88
N ASN A 214 -4.76 0.83 -24.03
CA ASN A 214 -3.77 1.90 -23.88
C ASN A 214 -3.31 2.17 -22.44
N LEU A 215 -3.48 1.23 -21.49
CA LEU A 215 -2.85 1.38 -20.19
C LEU A 215 -1.37 1.02 -20.29
N VAL A 216 -0.58 1.94 -20.82
CA VAL A 216 0.88 1.86 -20.81
C VAL A 216 1.32 2.07 -19.37
N PHE A 217 1.94 1.06 -18.78
CA PHE A 217 2.59 1.15 -17.48
C PHE A 217 3.61 2.29 -17.48
N SER A 218 3.32 3.38 -16.80
CA SER A 218 4.27 4.48 -16.59
C SER A 218 5.33 4.16 -15.53
N LEU A 219 5.41 2.93 -15.06
CA LEU A 219 6.39 2.46 -14.06
C LEU A 219 7.61 1.77 -14.70
N GLY A 220 8.07 2.16 -15.88
CA GLY A 220 9.39 1.80 -16.39
C GLY A 220 9.81 0.31 -16.37
N VAL A 221 8.93 -0.61 -16.05
CA VAL A 221 9.18 -2.04 -16.08
C VAL A 221 8.76 -2.57 -17.44
N ARG A 222 9.70 -2.69 -18.36
CA ARG A 222 9.51 -3.45 -19.60
C ARG A 222 9.46 -4.92 -19.24
N GLY A 223 8.28 -5.52 -19.33
CA GLY A 223 8.09 -6.95 -19.31
C GLY A 223 7.45 -7.36 -20.63
N ASP A 224 8.24 -7.94 -21.54
CA ASP A 224 7.72 -8.70 -22.66
C ASP A 224 7.10 -9.98 -22.12
N ARG A 225 5.82 -10.01 -21.92
CA ARG A 225 4.98 -11.21 -22.04
C ARG A 225 3.49 -10.91 -21.84
N ASP A 226 2.69 -11.43 -22.77
CA ASP A 226 1.23 -11.39 -22.86
C ASP A 226 0.50 -12.20 -21.78
N GLU A 227 0.79 -12.00 -20.51
CA GLU A 227 -0.01 -12.57 -19.43
C GLU A 227 -0.67 -11.45 -18.63
N ALA A 228 -1.91 -11.13 -19.02
CA ALA A 228 -2.79 -10.25 -18.28
C ALA A 228 -3.32 -11.03 -17.05
N PHE A 229 -2.74 -10.78 -15.90
CA PHE A 229 -3.38 -11.10 -14.63
C PHE A 229 -4.19 -9.87 -14.20
N CYS A 230 -5.50 -10.01 -14.18
CA CYS A 230 -6.43 -9.15 -13.43
C CYS A 230 -6.62 -9.66 -12.02
#